data_ee9c9a1e269befd92e32bafb91b8e877
#
_entry.id   ee9c9a1e269befd92e32bafb91b8e877
#
_cell.length_a   1.000
_cell.length_b   1.000
_cell.length_c   1.000
_cell.angle_alpha   90.00
_cell.angle_beta   90.00
_cell.angle_gamma   90.00
#
_symmetry.space_group_name_H-M   'P 1'
#
loop_
_entity.id
_entity.type
_entity.pdbx_description
1 polymer ?
#
loop_
_entity_poly.entity_id
_entity_poly.type
_entity_poly.pdbx_seq_one_letter_code
_entity_poly.pdbx_strand_id
1 'polypeptide(L)'
;TKYGLGVGNGTDALEIALKACGVGPGDEVITTSNTAVPTVTAIVNAGAKPCFVDVDEFYLMNSNLLENKINNKTKAIIPVHLYGQSCNMKNINKIAKKNNLYVIEDCAQSHGATYNNKTTGSLGDIGCFSFYPTKILGGYGDGGFITTNNQKLFDKMMRIRFLGMERKKMSSGHWNGKYYAVEHGTNSRLDEVHAAIML
;
A
#
# COMPACT_ATOMS: atom_id res chain seq x y z
N THR A 1 -5.17 12.17 4.79
CA THR A 1 -6.10 11.09 4.39
C THR A 1 -7.23 10.94 5.39
N LYS A 2 -8.37 10.38 4.94
CA LYS A 2 -9.55 10.18 5.79
C LYS A 2 -9.44 8.94 6.67
N TYR A 3 -8.75 7.92 6.18
CA TYR A 3 -8.67 6.62 6.83
C TYR A 3 -7.23 6.18 7.00
N GLY A 4 -6.94 5.55 8.12
CA GLY A 4 -5.66 4.97 8.46
C GLY A 4 -5.82 3.61 9.12
N LEU A 5 -4.89 2.69 8.87
CA LEU A 5 -4.95 1.31 9.32
C LEU A 5 -3.57 0.82 9.74
N GLY A 6 -3.37 0.51 11.03
CA GLY A 6 -2.15 -0.10 11.54
C GLY A 6 -2.04 -1.58 11.13
N VAL A 7 -0.86 -2.02 10.72
CA VAL A 7 -0.52 -3.39 10.29
C VAL A 7 0.82 -3.83 10.86
N GLY A 8 1.17 -5.10 10.71
CA GLY A 8 2.36 -5.69 11.32
C GLY A 8 3.69 -5.17 10.79
N ASN A 9 3.74 -4.78 9.52
CA ASN A 9 4.95 -4.25 8.87
C ASN A 9 4.62 -3.61 7.51
N GLY A 10 5.63 -3.00 6.87
CA GLY A 10 5.45 -2.34 5.57
C GLY A 10 5.19 -3.31 4.41
N THR A 11 5.70 -4.54 4.47
CA THR A 11 5.44 -5.58 3.47
C THR A 11 3.97 -5.98 3.47
N ASP A 12 3.42 -6.22 4.67
CA ASP A 12 2.00 -6.50 4.87
C ASP A 12 1.12 -5.34 4.40
N ALA A 13 1.56 -4.09 4.63
CA ALA A 13 0.85 -2.91 4.15
C ALA A 13 0.65 -2.95 2.63
N LEU A 14 1.71 -3.21 1.88
CA LEU A 14 1.68 -3.32 0.42
C LEU A 14 0.86 -4.53 -0.04
N GLU A 15 1.04 -5.70 0.59
CA GLU A 15 0.31 -6.92 0.23
C GLU A 15 -1.20 -6.75 0.46
N ILE A 16 -1.61 -6.21 1.62
CA ILE A 16 -3.02 -5.95 1.94
C ILE A 16 -3.62 -4.92 0.97
N ALA A 17 -2.87 -3.87 0.63
CA ALA A 17 -3.30 -2.86 -0.35
C ALA A 17 -3.54 -3.48 -1.74
N LEU A 18 -2.60 -4.31 -2.22
CA LEU A 18 -2.72 -5.03 -3.49
C LEU A 18 -3.96 -5.93 -3.51
N LYS A 19 -4.13 -6.77 -2.49
CA LYS A 19 -5.29 -7.66 -2.36
C LYS A 19 -6.61 -6.88 -2.28
N ALA A 20 -6.62 -5.73 -1.60
CA ALA A 20 -7.80 -4.88 -1.54
C ALA A 20 -8.17 -4.28 -2.90
N CYS A 21 -7.18 -3.96 -3.74
CA CYS A 21 -7.37 -3.55 -5.12
C CYS A 21 -7.78 -4.70 -6.06
N GLY A 22 -7.90 -5.93 -5.55
CA GLY A 22 -8.27 -7.11 -6.33
C GLY A 22 -7.13 -7.64 -7.20
N VAL A 23 -5.89 -7.34 -6.83
CA VAL A 23 -4.68 -7.90 -7.48
C VAL A 23 -4.51 -9.35 -7.04
N GLY A 24 -4.21 -10.23 -7.99
CA GLY A 24 -4.06 -11.66 -7.76
C GLY A 24 -3.41 -12.41 -8.92
N PRO A 25 -3.54 -13.75 -8.95
CA PRO A 25 -2.94 -14.58 -9.99
C PRO A 25 -3.35 -14.16 -11.40
N GLY A 26 -2.37 -13.99 -12.28
CA GLY A 26 -2.56 -13.56 -13.67
C GLY A 26 -2.43 -12.06 -13.87
N ASP A 27 -2.48 -11.25 -12.82
CA ASP A 27 -2.27 -9.80 -12.89
C ASP A 27 -0.79 -9.43 -12.90
N GLU A 28 -0.50 -8.24 -13.42
CA GLU A 28 0.81 -7.60 -13.39
C GLU A 28 0.75 -6.30 -12.59
N VAL A 29 1.81 -6.05 -11.81
CA VAL A 29 1.98 -4.80 -11.05
C VAL A 29 3.28 -4.14 -11.48
N ILE A 30 3.18 -2.88 -11.92
CA ILE A 30 4.36 -2.12 -12.35
C ILE A 30 5.02 -1.47 -11.14
N THR A 31 6.35 -1.68 -11.01
CA THR A 31 7.20 -1.00 -10.03
C THR A 31 8.60 -0.78 -10.61
N THR A 32 9.57 -0.33 -9.83
CA THR A 32 10.97 -0.20 -10.23
C THR A 32 11.81 -1.33 -9.68
N SER A 33 12.92 -1.69 -10.36
CA SER A 33 13.92 -2.61 -9.82
C SER A 33 14.77 -1.97 -8.71
N ASN A 34 14.91 -0.65 -8.74
CA ASN A 34 15.59 0.11 -7.68
C ASN A 34 14.61 0.36 -6.53
N THR A 35 14.42 -0.66 -5.71
CA THR A 35 13.57 -0.62 -4.52
C THR A 35 14.07 -1.62 -3.48
N ALA A 36 13.57 -1.51 -2.26
CA ALA A 36 13.77 -2.55 -1.26
C ALA A 36 12.99 -3.83 -1.62
N VAL A 37 13.53 -4.99 -1.25
CA VAL A 37 12.94 -6.30 -1.53
C VAL A 37 11.45 -6.42 -1.15
N PRO A 38 10.96 -5.83 -0.02
CA PRO A 38 9.56 -5.89 0.39
C PRO A 38 8.54 -5.47 -0.68
N THR A 39 8.85 -4.47 -1.51
CA THR A 39 7.94 -4.05 -2.60
C THR A 39 7.66 -5.19 -3.57
N VAL A 40 8.71 -5.89 -4.00
CA VAL A 40 8.59 -7.02 -4.93
C VAL A 40 7.97 -8.24 -4.23
N THR A 41 8.37 -8.51 -2.99
CA THR A 41 7.81 -9.60 -2.18
C THR A 41 6.31 -9.46 -2.02
N ALA A 42 5.81 -8.25 -1.72
CA ALA A 42 4.37 -8.00 -1.57
C ALA A 42 3.59 -8.28 -2.87
N ILE A 43 4.15 -7.93 -4.04
CA ILE A 43 3.54 -8.23 -5.33
C ILE A 43 3.43 -9.75 -5.55
N VAL A 44 4.52 -10.49 -5.28
CA VAL A 44 4.56 -11.95 -5.44
C VAL A 44 3.61 -12.63 -4.44
N ASN A 45 3.58 -12.19 -3.20
CA ASN A 45 2.68 -12.73 -2.16
C ASN A 45 1.19 -12.45 -2.49
N ALA A 46 0.90 -11.35 -3.17
CA ALA A 46 -0.45 -11.10 -3.68
C ALA A 46 -0.83 -12.04 -4.86
N GLY A 47 0.12 -12.83 -5.36
CA GLY A 47 -0.06 -13.75 -6.49
C GLY A 47 0.16 -13.11 -7.85
N ALA A 48 0.57 -11.85 -7.91
CA ALA A 48 0.81 -11.12 -9.15
C ALA A 48 2.27 -11.20 -9.61
N LYS A 49 2.48 -10.82 -10.87
CA LYS A 49 3.82 -10.74 -11.46
C LYS A 49 4.34 -9.30 -11.38
N PRO A 50 5.54 -9.04 -10.81
CA PRO A 50 6.17 -7.74 -10.89
C PRO A 50 6.62 -7.44 -12.33
N CYS A 51 6.30 -6.23 -12.80
CA CYS A 51 6.76 -5.69 -14.07
C CYS A 51 7.62 -4.46 -13.80
N PHE A 52 8.87 -4.47 -14.25
CA PHE A 52 9.80 -3.40 -13.92
C PHE A 52 9.85 -2.31 -15.00
N VAL A 53 9.82 -1.06 -14.53
CA VAL A 53 10.16 0.13 -15.31
C VAL A 53 11.47 0.70 -14.76
N ASP A 54 12.27 1.29 -15.62
CA ASP A 54 13.54 1.89 -15.22
C ASP A 54 13.32 3.18 -14.40
N VAL A 55 14.38 3.64 -13.75
CA VAL A 55 14.38 4.87 -12.97
C VAL A 55 14.80 6.06 -13.84
N ASP A 56 14.48 7.25 -13.35
CA ASP A 56 14.96 8.52 -13.91
C ASP A 56 16.33 8.91 -13.29
N GLU A 57 16.81 10.09 -13.62
CA GLU A 57 18.06 10.67 -13.11
C GLU A 57 18.08 10.90 -11.58
N PHE A 58 16.92 10.85 -10.93
CA PHE A 58 16.75 10.97 -9.48
C PHE A 58 16.59 9.61 -8.78
N TYR A 59 16.81 8.50 -9.50
CA TYR A 59 16.62 7.12 -9.03
C TYR A 59 15.16 6.78 -8.65
N LEU A 60 14.19 7.57 -9.12
CA LEU A 60 12.77 7.34 -8.92
C LEU A 60 12.14 6.74 -10.18
N MET A 61 10.92 6.22 -10.06
CA MET A 61 10.19 5.65 -11.20
C MET A 61 10.12 6.62 -12.38
N ASN A 62 10.70 6.23 -13.52
CA ASN A 62 10.62 7.02 -14.74
C ASN A 62 9.21 6.92 -15.33
N SER A 63 8.39 7.89 -14.98
CA SER A 63 6.98 7.92 -15.41
C SER A 63 6.78 8.06 -16.92
N ASN A 64 7.79 8.45 -17.68
CA ASN A 64 7.72 8.53 -19.15
C ASN A 64 7.77 7.16 -19.81
N LEU A 65 8.27 6.14 -19.10
CA LEU A 65 8.36 4.77 -19.60
C LEU A 65 7.15 3.90 -19.22
N LEU A 66 6.23 4.42 -18.37
CA LEU A 66 5.11 3.64 -17.85
C LEU A 66 4.17 3.12 -18.93
N GLU A 67 3.77 3.97 -19.88
CA GLU A 67 2.80 3.59 -20.91
C GLU A 67 3.28 2.39 -21.75
N ASN A 68 4.61 2.24 -21.95
CA ASN A 68 5.20 1.13 -22.69
C ASN A 68 5.16 -0.21 -21.94
N LYS A 69 4.88 -0.18 -20.63
CA LYS A 69 4.81 -1.38 -19.77
C LYS A 69 3.38 -1.81 -19.47
N ILE A 70 2.40 -0.95 -19.77
CA ILE A 70 0.99 -1.23 -19.50
C ILE A 70 0.44 -2.18 -20.57
N ASN A 71 -0.25 -3.23 -20.11
CA ASN A 71 -0.96 -4.18 -20.94
C ASN A 71 -2.28 -4.61 -20.26
N ASN A 72 -3.01 -5.54 -20.87
CA ASN A 72 -4.31 -6.01 -20.37
C ASN A 72 -4.28 -6.76 -19.02
N LYS A 73 -3.09 -7.15 -18.54
CA LYS A 73 -2.88 -7.78 -17.23
C LYS A 73 -2.47 -6.78 -16.16
N THR A 74 -2.08 -5.57 -16.56
CA THR A 74 -1.65 -4.55 -15.61
C THR A 74 -2.84 -4.11 -14.74
N LYS A 75 -2.68 -4.18 -13.41
CA LYS A 75 -3.73 -3.87 -12.44
C LYS A 75 -3.39 -2.67 -11.56
N ALA A 76 -2.11 -2.52 -11.21
CA ALA A 76 -1.65 -1.47 -10.31
C ALA A 76 -0.24 -0.98 -10.67
N ILE A 77 0.08 0.22 -10.19
CA ILE A 77 1.41 0.81 -10.22
C ILE A 77 1.81 1.05 -8.76
N ILE A 78 3.03 0.63 -8.39
CA ILE A 78 3.64 0.95 -7.09
C ILE A 78 4.82 1.90 -7.32
N PRO A 79 4.61 3.22 -7.28
CA PRO A 79 5.72 4.16 -7.18
C PRO A 79 6.36 4.04 -5.79
N VAL A 80 7.69 3.95 -5.76
CA VAL A 80 8.48 3.92 -4.53
C VAL A 80 9.11 5.29 -4.32
N HIS A 81 8.75 5.95 -3.22
CA HIS A 81 9.27 7.28 -2.85
C HIS A 81 10.62 7.13 -2.14
N LEU A 82 11.63 6.75 -2.92
CA LEU A 82 12.94 6.37 -2.42
C LEU A 82 13.71 7.60 -1.91
N TYR A 83 14.50 7.40 -0.88
CA TYR A 83 15.38 8.44 -0.28
C TYR A 83 14.65 9.69 0.21
N GLY A 84 13.36 9.59 0.55
CA GLY A 84 12.57 10.74 1.00
C GLY A 84 12.08 11.65 -0.13
N GLN A 85 12.21 11.24 -1.39
CA GLN A 85 11.74 11.98 -2.56
C GLN A 85 10.45 11.38 -3.10
N SER A 86 9.47 12.24 -3.46
CA SER A 86 8.28 11.79 -4.16
C SER A 86 8.54 11.56 -5.64
N CYS A 87 8.05 10.43 -6.17
CA CYS A 87 7.94 10.24 -7.62
C CYS A 87 7.09 11.33 -8.28
N ASN A 88 7.17 11.45 -9.60
CA ASN A 88 6.31 12.37 -10.37
C ASN A 88 4.85 11.90 -10.36
N MET A 89 4.17 12.09 -9.23
CA MET A 89 2.80 11.61 -9.00
C MET A 89 1.78 12.22 -9.93
N LYS A 90 2.02 13.45 -10.40
CA LYS A 90 1.12 14.08 -11.40
C LYS A 90 1.05 13.26 -12.67
N ASN A 91 2.19 12.84 -13.22
CA ASN A 91 2.23 12.04 -14.45
C ASN A 91 1.76 10.60 -14.20
N ILE A 92 2.22 9.97 -13.11
CA ILE A 92 1.80 8.61 -12.73
C ILE A 92 0.28 8.51 -12.60
N ASN A 93 -0.35 9.43 -11.84
CA ASN A 93 -1.80 9.44 -11.65
C ASN A 93 -2.57 9.71 -12.97
N LYS A 94 -2.03 10.56 -13.85
CA LYS A 94 -2.62 10.80 -15.17
C LYS A 94 -2.65 9.52 -16.01
N ILE A 95 -1.52 8.79 -16.04
CA ILE A 95 -1.39 7.52 -16.78
C ILE A 95 -2.27 6.44 -16.16
N ALA A 96 -2.25 6.29 -14.84
CA ALA A 96 -3.06 5.32 -14.12
C ALA A 96 -4.56 5.53 -14.37
N LYS A 97 -5.03 6.78 -14.28
CA LYS A 97 -6.43 7.13 -14.54
C LYS A 97 -6.86 6.80 -15.98
N LYS A 98 -6.01 7.12 -16.97
CA LYS A 98 -6.26 6.82 -18.39
C LYS A 98 -6.45 5.32 -18.63
N ASN A 99 -5.72 4.48 -17.87
CA ASN A 99 -5.68 3.02 -18.04
C ASN A 99 -6.48 2.26 -16.96
N ASN A 100 -7.22 2.97 -16.10
CA ASN A 100 -8.01 2.39 -15.01
C ASN A 100 -7.18 1.51 -14.04
N LEU A 101 -5.98 1.97 -13.69
CA LEU A 101 -5.04 1.30 -12.80
C LEU A 101 -5.08 1.93 -11.40
N TYR A 102 -4.87 1.11 -10.37
CA TYR A 102 -4.65 1.60 -9.02
C TYR A 102 -3.22 2.13 -8.83
N VAL A 103 -3.07 3.16 -8.00
CA VAL A 103 -1.77 3.70 -7.58
C VAL A 103 -1.59 3.47 -6.09
N ILE A 104 -0.64 2.61 -5.73
CA ILE A 104 -0.29 2.27 -4.35
C ILE A 104 1.10 2.83 -4.07
N GLU A 105 1.16 3.86 -3.22
CA GLU A 105 2.42 4.52 -2.88
C GLU A 105 3.21 3.67 -1.87
N ASP A 106 4.45 3.31 -2.20
CA ASP A 106 5.41 2.81 -1.21
C ASP A 106 6.11 4.00 -0.56
N CYS A 107 5.67 4.31 0.64
CA CYS A 107 6.13 5.44 1.45
C CYS A 107 7.10 5.03 2.57
N ALA A 108 7.66 3.81 2.52
CA ALA A 108 8.54 3.30 3.58
C ALA A 108 9.79 4.15 3.84
N GLN A 109 10.17 5.04 2.92
CA GLN A 109 11.30 5.95 3.05
C GLN A 109 10.91 7.43 2.93
N SER A 110 9.61 7.78 2.94
CA SER A 110 9.17 9.15 2.64
C SER A 110 8.17 9.72 3.65
N HIS A 111 8.29 9.31 4.93
CA HIS A 111 7.46 9.86 6.00
C HIS A 111 7.63 11.39 6.06
N GLY A 112 6.52 12.12 5.93
CA GLY A 112 6.50 13.59 5.95
C GLY A 112 6.95 14.28 4.65
N ALA A 113 7.45 13.54 3.66
CA ALA A 113 7.79 14.12 2.36
C ALA A 113 6.54 14.66 1.65
N THR A 114 6.71 15.69 0.82
CA THR A 114 5.61 16.37 0.14
C THR A 114 5.83 16.46 -1.37
N TYR A 115 4.72 16.47 -2.11
CA TYR A 115 4.66 16.76 -3.53
C TYR A 115 3.50 17.71 -3.82
N ASN A 116 3.78 18.89 -4.37
CA ASN A 116 2.76 19.91 -4.61
C ASN A 116 1.90 20.20 -3.36
N ASN A 117 2.53 20.44 -2.21
CA ASN A 117 1.91 20.72 -0.91
C ASN A 117 1.00 19.61 -0.35
N LYS A 118 1.13 18.38 -0.84
CA LYS A 118 0.45 17.19 -0.30
C LYS A 118 1.48 16.18 0.15
N THR A 119 1.25 15.55 1.29
CA THR A 119 2.15 14.52 1.83
C THR A 119 2.07 13.24 1.02
N THR A 120 3.20 12.55 0.86
CA THR A 120 3.26 11.18 0.35
C THR A 120 2.33 10.27 1.17
N GLY A 121 1.77 9.26 0.52
CA GLY A 121 0.72 8.43 1.10
C GLY A 121 -0.69 9.03 1.02
N SER A 122 -0.82 10.22 0.39
CA SER A 122 -2.12 10.84 0.10
C SER A 122 -2.29 11.21 -1.38
N LEU A 123 -1.34 10.83 -2.20
CA LEU A 123 -1.23 11.25 -3.61
C LEU A 123 -1.83 10.21 -4.57
N GLY A 124 -1.78 8.93 -4.21
CA GLY A 124 -2.40 7.81 -4.93
C GLY A 124 -3.72 7.36 -4.29
N ASP A 125 -4.15 6.15 -4.62
CA ASP A 125 -5.34 5.52 -4.05
C ASP A 125 -5.09 5.02 -2.62
N ILE A 126 -3.88 4.49 -2.37
CA ILE A 126 -3.44 3.93 -1.09
C ILE A 126 -1.99 4.33 -0.84
N GLY A 127 -1.65 4.70 0.39
CA GLY A 127 -0.28 4.90 0.87
C GLY A 127 0.12 3.82 1.86
N CYS A 128 1.32 3.25 1.71
CA CYS A 128 1.85 2.19 2.56
C CYS A 128 3.15 2.64 3.24
N PHE A 129 3.21 2.52 4.56
CA PHE A 129 4.33 2.95 5.40
C PHE A 129 4.91 1.79 6.17
N SER A 130 6.20 1.89 6.49
CA SER A 130 6.91 0.97 7.36
C SER A 130 7.42 1.70 8.59
N PHE A 131 7.23 1.10 9.76
CA PHE A 131 7.80 1.57 11.02
C PHE A 131 8.97 0.71 11.49
N TYR A 132 9.61 -0.04 10.59
CA TYR A 132 10.82 -0.76 10.90
C TYR A 132 11.84 0.18 11.58
N PRO A 133 12.63 -0.26 12.59
CA PRO A 133 13.43 0.64 13.45
C PRO A 133 14.36 1.60 12.72
N THR A 134 14.82 1.27 11.51
CA THR A 134 15.72 2.13 10.71
C THR A 134 14.98 3.14 9.82
N LYS A 135 13.65 3.19 9.87
CA LYS A 135 12.85 4.13 9.07
C LYS A 135 12.85 5.53 9.71
N ILE A 136 12.48 6.54 8.94
CA ILE A 136 12.39 7.95 9.40
C ILE A 136 11.50 8.05 10.64
N LEU A 137 10.33 7.41 10.63
CA LEU A 137 9.54 7.13 11.81
C LEU A 137 9.69 5.63 12.11
N GLY A 138 10.69 5.28 12.91
CA GLY A 138 10.99 3.91 13.30
C GLY A 138 10.42 3.60 14.69
N GLY A 139 9.82 2.42 14.82
CA GLY A 139 9.35 1.89 16.10
C GLY A 139 10.42 1.06 16.83
N TYR A 140 10.02 0.43 17.92
CA TYR A 140 10.86 -0.50 18.72
C TYR A 140 10.67 -1.96 18.29
N GLY A 141 10.34 -2.17 17.03
CA GLY A 141 10.09 -3.47 16.41
C GLY A 141 9.42 -3.27 15.06
N ASP A 142 8.80 -4.31 14.51
CA ASP A 142 8.08 -4.22 13.27
C ASP A 142 6.77 -3.44 13.42
N GLY A 143 6.41 -2.72 12.39
CA GLY A 143 5.16 -1.99 12.30
C GLY A 143 4.95 -1.44 10.90
N GLY A 144 3.72 -1.15 10.57
CA GLY A 144 3.35 -0.54 9.31
C GLY A 144 2.01 0.17 9.39
N PHE A 145 1.73 0.97 8.37
CA PHE A 145 0.50 1.74 8.31
C PHE A 145 0.03 1.89 6.87
N ILE A 146 -1.29 1.89 6.70
CA ILE A 146 -1.92 2.09 5.39
C ILE A 146 -2.83 3.31 5.47
N THR A 147 -2.79 4.16 4.45
CA THR A 147 -3.66 5.33 4.33
C THR A 147 -4.48 5.29 3.06
N THR A 148 -5.71 5.78 3.11
CA THR A 148 -6.56 5.95 1.92
C THR A 148 -7.63 7.02 2.16
N ASN A 149 -8.21 7.53 1.07
CA ASN A 149 -9.42 8.37 1.12
C ASN A 149 -10.68 7.60 0.68
N ASN A 150 -10.53 6.34 0.26
CA ASN A 150 -11.61 5.51 -0.25
C ASN A 150 -12.15 4.56 0.83
N GLN A 151 -13.40 4.79 1.26
CA GLN A 151 -14.07 3.97 2.28
C GLN A 151 -14.13 2.48 1.89
N LYS A 152 -14.44 2.17 0.63
CA LYS A 152 -14.57 0.77 0.18
C LYS A 152 -13.24 0.02 0.27
N LEU A 153 -12.13 0.69 -0.11
CA LEU A 153 -10.79 0.11 0.04
C LEU A 153 -10.44 -0.06 1.52
N PHE A 154 -10.74 0.94 2.36
CA PHE A 154 -10.50 0.86 3.79
C PHE A 154 -11.24 -0.33 4.42
N ASP A 155 -12.54 -0.48 4.16
CA ASP A 155 -13.35 -1.57 4.71
C ASP A 155 -12.83 -2.95 4.26
N LYS A 156 -12.37 -3.05 3.01
CA LYS A 156 -11.78 -4.29 2.49
C LYS A 156 -10.42 -4.58 3.14
N MET A 157 -9.55 -3.58 3.27
CA MET A 157 -8.27 -3.72 3.96
C MET A 157 -8.44 -4.10 5.44
N MET A 158 -9.44 -3.53 6.12
CA MET A 158 -9.80 -3.88 7.49
C MET A 158 -10.14 -5.36 7.64
N ARG A 159 -10.89 -5.93 6.70
CA ARG A 159 -11.20 -7.37 6.71
C ARG A 159 -9.98 -8.22 6.41
N ILE A 160 -9.25 -7.88 5.33
CA ILE A 160 -8.07 -8.66 4.91
C ILE A 160 -7.04 -8.74 6.03
N ARG A 161 -6.69 -7.62 6.69
CA ARG A 161 -5.71 -7.62 7.78
C ARG A 161 -6.14 -8.43 9.00
N PHE A 162 -7.43 -8.71 9.14
CA PHE A 162 -8.02 -9.43 10.26
C PHE A 162 -8.63 -10.75 9.83
N LEU A 163 -7.84 -11.59 9.16
CA LEU A 163 -8.20 -12.96 8.76
C LEU A 163 -9.42 -13.05 7.83
N GLY A 164 -9.76 -11.99 7.11
CA GLY A 164 -10.94 -11.95 6.26
C GLY A 164 -12.27 -11.88 7.02
N MET A 165 -12.23 -11.60 8.33
CA MET A 165 -13.41 -11.58 9.17
C MET A 165 -14.21 -10.30 9.00
N GLU A 166 -15.51 -10.44 8.90
CA GLU A 166 -16.46 -9.33 8.89
C GLU A 166 -16.96 -9.04 10.33
N ARG A 167 -16.69 -7.84 10.82
CA ARG A 167 -17.26 -7.36 12.09
C ARG A 167 -18.59 -6.66 11.79
N LYS A 168 -19.71 -7.29 12.10
CA LYS A 168 -21.03 -6.65 12.05
C LYS A 168 -21.40 -6.13 13.44
N LYS A 169 -21.73 -4.84 13.53
CA LYS A 169 -22.34 -4.27 14.72
C LYS A 169 -23.79 -4.77 14.78
N MET A 170 -24.15 -5.44 15.86
CA MET A 170 -25.53 -5.89 16.09
C MET A 170 -26.42 -4.71 16.42
N SER A 171 -27.74 -4.87 16.24
CA SER A 171 -28.75 -3.88 16.64
C SER A 171 -28.69 -3.52 18.14
N SER A 172 -28.17 -4.45 18.97
CA SER A 172 -27.89 -4.24 20.40
C SER A 172 -26.67 -3.35 20.70
N GLY A 173 -25.94 -2.87 19.69
CA GLY A 173 -24.70 -2.12 19.84
C GLY A 173 -23.45 -2.97 20.09
N HIS A 174 -23.61 -4.27 20.34
CA HIS A 174 -22.49 -5.21 20.51
C HIS A 174 -21.95 -5.68 19.16
N TRP A 175 -20.67 -6.00 19.12
CA TRP A 175 -20.07 -6.61 17.93
C TRP A 175 -20.43 -8.11 17.90
N ASN A 176 -20.80 -8.61 16.72
CA ASN A 176 -20.98 -10.04 16.53
C ASN A 176 -19.63 -10.75 16.76
N GLY A 177 -19.48 -11.40 17.92
CA GLY A 177 -18.26 -12.09 18.34
C GLY A 177 -17.98 -13.43 17.63
N LYS A 178 -18.75 -13.76 16.59
CA LYS A 178 -18.51 -15.00 15.83
C LYS A 178 -17.42 -14.76 14.80
N TYR A 179 -16.45 -15.66 14.76
CA TYR A 179 -15.39 -15.75 13.77
C TYR A 179 -16.00 -16.15 12.40
N TYR A 180 -16.43 -15.15 11.64
CA TYR A 180 -17.02 -15.37 10.33
C TYR A 180 -16.11 -14.72 9.27
N ALA A 181 -15.30 -15.55 8.62
CA ALA A 181 -14.46 -15.11 7.50
C ALA A 181 -15.28 -15.14 6.20
N VAL A 182 -15.30 -14.03 5.47
CA VAL A 182 -16.00 -13.88 4.18
C VAL A 182 -15.04 -13.89 3.01
N GLU A 183 -13.74 -13.77 3.27
CA GLU A 183 -12.67 -13.83 2.29
C GLU A 183 -11.37 -14.33 2.96
N HIS A 184 -10.36 -14.68 2.18
CA HIS A 184 -9.04 -14.99 2.72
C HIS A 184 -8.35 -13.71 3.16
N GLY A 185 -7.82 -13.73 4.38
CA GLY A 185 -7.10 -12.61 4.95
C GLY A 185 -5.80 -13.05 5.62
N THR A 186 -5.11 -12.08 6.21
CA THR A 186 -3.89 -12.28 6.98
C THR A 186 -4.06 -11.77 8.41
N ASN A 187 -3.24 -12.23 9.33
CA ASN A 187 -3.18 -11.68 10.68
C ASN A 187 -2.07 -10.63 10.73
N SER A 188 -2.43 -9.36 10.50
CA SER A 188 -1.48 -8.26 10.48
C SER A 188 -2.01 -7.08 11.29
N ARG A 189 -1.36 -6.78 12.41
CA ARG A 189 -1.80 -5.74 13.35
C ARG A 189 -0.60 -4.94 13.83
N LEU A 190 -0.83 -3.67 14.10
CA LEU A 190 0.06 -2.85 14.91
C LEU A 190 -0.42 -2.95 16.36
N ASP A 191 0.45 -3.37 17.26
CA ASP A 191 0.11 -3.49 18.68
C ASP A 191 -0.10 -2.13 19.32
N GLU A 192 -1.06 -2.04 20.25
CA GLU A 192 -1.42 -0.80 20.96
C GLU A 192 -0.23 -0.22 21.74
N VAL A 193 0.59 -1.10 22.36
CA VAL A 193 1.82 -0.67 23.06
C VAL A 193 2.80 -0.03 22.07
N HIS A 194 2.96 -0.64 20.90
CA HIS A 194 3.87 -0.12 19.87
C HIS A 194 3.33 1.20 19.30
N ALA A 195 2.03 1.29 19.03
CA ALA A 195 1.40 2.52 18.58
C ALA A 195 1.56 3.66 19.60
N ALA A 196 1.40 3.35 20.91
CA ALA A 196 1.57 4.34 21.96
C ALA A 196 3.01 4.86 22.11
N ILE A 197 4.01 4.03 21.80
CA ILE A 197 5.44 4.45 21.82
C ILE A 197 5.76 5.40 20.65
N MET A 198 5.04 5.29 19.55
CA MET A 198 5.27 6.11 18.34
C MET A 198 4.53 7.46 18.36
N LEU A 199 3.68 7.73 19.35
CA LEU A 199 2.99 9.00 19.55
C LEU A 199 3.90 10.05 20.21
#